data_02c25ae53a68de79cd45f8683ab25a0b
#
_entry.id   02c25ae53a68de79cd45f8683ab25a0b
#
_cell.length_a   1.000
_cell.length_b   1.000
_cell.length_c   1.000
_cell.angle_alpha   90.00
_cell.angle_beta   90.00
_cell.angle_gamma   90.00
#
_symmetry.space_group_name_H-M   'P 1'
#
loop_
_entity.id
_entity.type
_entity.pdbx_description
1 polymer ?
#
loop_
_entity_poly.entity_id
_entity_poly.type
_entity_poly.pdbx_seq_one_letter_code
_entity_poly.pdbx_strand_id
1 'polypeptide(L)'
;DAKDLDDAVSLIKLKDGWLLGVHIADVSHYVQPGTALDADAYKRGTSVYFPDRVLPMFPPDVSNGVCSLNEGTEKLTISCGKVTAHRFSETVIKTAHRMTYGDVNAIFDGNTALCQKYADVVPMLEEMRIVMELLNAQRVKRGSIDFDLDEAAITLNPAGKPTDISIASRGVSNRMIEEFMLIANETVAQHVFELGMPLVYRVHETPDKTKLADLNTFLNT
;
A
#
# COMPACT_ATOMS: atom_id res chain seq x y z
N ASP A 1 10.32 2.59 -11.10
CA ASP A 1 10.88 1.70 -10.05
C ASP A 1 10.96 2.48 -8.74
N ALA A 2 9.98 2.28 -7.84
CA ALA A 2 9.99 2.87 -6.51
C ALA A 2 11.28 2.46 -5.75
N LYS A 3 11.86 3.42 -5.01
CA LYS A 3 13.05 3.18 -4.17
C LYS A 3 12.74 3.31 -2.69
N ASP A 4 11.61 3.91 -2.38
CA ASP A 4 11.03 4.16 -1.08
C ASP A 4 9.93 3.12 -0.81
N LEU A 5 10.32 1.94 -0.35
CA LEU A 5 9.40 0.84 -0.05
C LEU A 5 8.93 0.98 1.41
N ASP A 6 7.77 1.59 1.59
CA ASP A 6 7.24 1.93 2.92
C ASP A 6 6.52 0.75 3.59
N ASP A 7 6.06 -0.23 2.81
CA ASP A 7 5.26 -1.35 3.28
C ASP A 7 5.78 -2.71 2.79
N ALA A 8 5.51 -3.72 3.58
CA ALA A 8 5.66 -5.12 3.24
C ALA A 8 4.48 -5.92 3.78
N VAL A 9 4.15 -7.02 3.14
CA VAL A 9 3.04 -7.88 3.54
C VAL A 9 3.50 -9.32 3.71
N SER A 10 2.87 -10.04 4.64
CA SER A 10 3.06 -11.46 4.85
C SER A 10 1.74 -12.14 5.16
N LEU A 11 1.62 -13.42 4.84
CA LEU A 11 0.43 -14.20 5.12
C LEU A 11 0.80 -15.58 5.61
N ILE A 12 0.16 -16.02 6.70
CA ILE A 12 0.27 -17.38 7.21
C ILE A 12 -1.13 -17.99 7.20
N LYS A 13 -1.27 -19.12 6.51
CA LYS A 13 -2.50 -19.91 6.56
C LYS A 13 -2.58 -20.65 7.89
N LEU A 14 -3.69 -20.48 8.59
CA LEU A 14 -4.01 -21.16 9.84
C LEU A 14 -5.08 -22.23 9.57
N LYS A 15 -5.41 -23.05 10.59
CA LYS A 15 -6.44 -24.08 10.49
C LYS A 15 -7.82 -23.48 10.14
N ASP A 16 -8.17 -22.33 10.76
CA ASP A 16 -9.48 -21.71 10.67
C ASP A 16 -9.42 -20.28 10.11
N GLY A 17 -8.47 -19.98 9.22
CA GLY A 17 -8.32 -18.66 8.61
C GLY A 17 -6.90 -18.31 8.24
N TRP A 18 -6.57 -17.03 8.29
CA TRP A 18 -5.26 -16.49 7.91
C TRP A 18 -4.77 -15.47 8.94
N LEU A 19 -3.47 -15.41 9.13
CA LEU A 19 -2.80 -14.31 9.79
C LEU A 19 -2.16 -13.43 8.72
N LEU A 20 -2.79 -12.29 8.45
CA LEU A 20 -2.24 -11.26 7.57
C LEU A 20 -1.33 -10.34 8.39
N GLY A 21 -0.08 -10.23 7.99
CA GLY A 21 0.88 -9.25 8.51
C GLY A 21 1.03 -8.08 7.53
N VAL A 22 0.85 -6.87 8.02
CA VAL A 22 1.16 -5.62 7.31
C VAL A 22 2.24 -4.92 8.11
N HIS A 23 3.37 -4.67 7.47
CA HIS A 23 4.58 -4.15 8.08
C HIS A 23 4.89 -2.79 7.47
N ILE A 24 4.84 -1.74 8.28
CA ILE A 24 5.12 -0.37 7.84
C ILE A 24 6.47 0.05 8.41
N ALA A 25 7.32 0.65 7.58
CA ALA A 25 8.62 1.16 8.01
C ALA A 25 8.46 2.10 9.21
N ASP A 26 9.21 1.84 10.30
CA ASP A 26 9.17 2.70 11.49
C ASP A 26 9.99 3.96 11.28
N VAL A 27 9.41 4.91 10.55
CA VAL A 27 10.01 6.21 10.28
C VAL A 27 10.24 6.99 11.58
N SER A 28 9.36 6.83 12.58
CA SER A 28 9.42 7.55 13.84
C SER A 28 10.65 7.19 14.67
N HIS A 29 11.21 6.01 14.48
CA HIS A 29 12.47 5.60 15.09
C HIS A 29 13.65 6.49 14.64
N TYR A 30 13.68 6.84 13.36
CA TYR A 30 14.79 7.62 12.76
C TYR A 30 14.53 9.11 12.78
N VAL A 31 13.28 9.54 12.60
CA VAL A 31 12.86 10.94 12.53
C VAL A 31 12.22 11.32 13.85
N GLN A 32 13.08 11.71 14.80
CA GLN A 32 12.62 12.10 16.14
C GLN A 32 12.07 13.53 16.16
N PRO A 33 10.98 13.78 16.89
CA PRO A 33 10.39 15.12 17.04
C PRO A 33 11.41 16.17 17.47
N GLY A 34 11.36 17.37 16.88
CA GLY A 34 12.20 18.50 17.21
C GLY A 34 13.63 18.44 16.65
N THR A 35 13.98 17.41 15.90
CA THR A 35 15.28 17.33 15.20
C THR A 35 15.29 18.20 13.94
N ALA A 36 16.48 18.47 13.39
CA ALA A 36 16.62 19.20 12.13
C ALA A 36 15.94 18.46 10.97
N LEU A 37 15.96 17.11 10.99
CA LEU A 37 15.30 16.26 10.01
C LEU A 37 13.78 16.39 10.07
N ASP A 38 13.21 16.36 11.28
CA ASP A 38 11.78 16.59 11.51
C ASP A 38 11.36 18.01 11.05
N ALA A 39 12.13 19.03 11.39
CA ALA A 39 11.85 20.41 10.99
C ALA A 39 11.91 20.62 9.47
N ASP A 40 12.83 19.95 8.74
CA ASP A 40 12.90 20.01 7.28
C ASP A 40 11.72 19.25 6.64
N ALA A 41 11.40 18.06 7.15
CA ALA A 41 10.26 17.27 6.68
C ALA A 41 8.92 18.03 6.90
N TYR A 42 8.77 18.70 8.07
CA TYR A 42 7.60 19.52 8.34
C TYR A 42 7.42 20.66 7.35
N LYS A 43 8.53 21.32 6.94
CA LYS A 43 8.50 22.41 5.93
C LYS A 43 8.12 21.88 4.54
N ARG A 44 8.58 20.68 4.18
CA ARG A 44 8.25 20.05 2.90
C ARG A 44 6.80 19.54 2.87
N GLY A 45 6.33 18.98 3.99
CA GLY A 45 4.97 18.48 4.19
C GLY A 45 4.62 17.19 3.45
N THR A 46 5.24 16.92 2.31
CA THR A 46 5.01 15.73 1.49
C THR A 46 6.18 15.47 0.52
N SER A 47 6.24 14.27 -0.04
CA SER A 47 7.02 13.99 -1.23
C SER A 47 6.22 14.38 -2.48
N VAL A 48 6.90 14.87 -3.51
CA VAL A 48 6.28 15.26 -4.79
C VAL A 48 6.87 14.39 -5.90
N TYR A 49 5.99 13.67 -6.61
CA TYR A 49 6.37 12.73 -7.67
C TYR A 49 6.11 13.35 -9.04
N PHE A 50 7.17 13.54 -9.81
CA PHE A 50 7.13 13.93 -11.21
C PHE A 50 7.38 12.72 -12.10
N PRO A 51 7.01 12.76 -13.38
CA PRO A 51 7.29 11.65 -14.30
C PRO A 51 8.79 11.27 -14.43
N ASP A 52 9.70 12.23 -14.22
CA ASP A 52 11.15 12.08 -14.39
C ASP A 52 11.92 12.00 -13.06
N ARG A 53 11.33 12.45 -11.95
CA ARG A 53 12.03 12.56 -10.66
C ARG A 53 11.07 12.65 -9.47
N VAL A 54 11.61 12.39 -8.29
CA VAL A 54 10.93 12.59 -7.01
C VAL A 54 11.63 13.70 -6.23
N LEU A 55 10.85 14.61 -5.63
CA LEU A 55 11.30 15.52 -4.59
C LEU A 55 10.86 14.94 -3.24
N PRO A 56 11.70 14.19 -2.55
CA PRO A 56 11.29 13.46 -1.35
C PRO A 56 11.12 14.38 -0.15
N MET A 57 10.17 14.07 0.73
CA MET A 57 9.99 14.74 2.02
C MET A 57 11.20 14.52 2.94
N PHE A 58 11.75 13.32 2.95
CA PHE A 58 12.98 12.96 3.67
C PHE A 58 14.18 12.85 2.73
N PRO A 59 15.43 13.06 3.22
CA PRO A 59 16.62 12.77 2.44
C PRO A 59 16.63 11.33 1.89
N PRO A 60 17.22 11.08 0.71
CA PRO A 60 17.25 9.74 0.11
C PRO A 60 17.88 8.66 1.01
N ASP A 61 18.83 8.99 1.85
CA ASP A 61 19.42 8.06 2.82
C ASP A 61 18.41 7.56 3.85
N VAL A 62 17.37 8.35 4.13
CA VAL A 62 16.27 7.97 5.00
C VAL A 62 15.19 7.24 4.19
N SER A 63 14.61 7.89 3.16
CA SER A 63 13.48 7.35 2.41
C SER A 63 13.80 6.09 1.60
N ASN A 64 14.97 6.05 0.93
CA ASN A 64 15.38 4.92 0.11
C ASN A 64 16.35 3.97 0.84
N GLY A 65 16.88 4.42 1.98
CA GLY A 65 17.89 3.72 2.79
C GLY A 65 17.30 3.04 4.01
N VAL A 66 17.41 3.70 5.18
CA VAL A 66 17.09 3.07 6.47
C VAL A 66 15.60 2.75 6.63
N CYS A 67 14.70 3.58 6.08
CA CYS A 67 13.26 3.36 6.14
C CYS A 67 12.73 2.50 4.99
N SER A 68 13.48 2.29 3.90
CA SER A 68 13.02 1.44 2.80
C SER A 68 13.17 -0.04 3.13
N LEU A 69 12.09 -0.83 2.95
CA LEU A 69 12.03 -2.26 3.26
C LEU A 69 12.68 -3.11 2.16
N ASN A 70 13.94 -2.80 1.84
CA ASN A 70 14.72 -3.44 0.80
C ASN A 70 14.93 -4.94 1.07
N GLU A 71 14.91 -5.73 -0.01
CA GLU A 71 15.11 -7.18 0.01
C GLU A 71 16.44 -7.55 0.70
N GLY A 72 16.40 -8.60 1.52
CA GLY A 72 17.57 -9.19 2.16
C GLY A 72 18.17 -8.40 3.32
N THR A 73 17.60 -7.24 3.69
CA THR A 73 18.08 -6.43 4.82
C THR A 73 17.09 -6.43 5.98
N GLU A 74 17.61 -6.37 7.22
CA GLU A 74 16.78 -6.21 8.40
C GLU A 74 16.33 -4.76 8.54
N LYS A 75 15.03 -4.54 8.80
CA LYS A 75 14.40 -3.23 8.92
C LYS A 75 13.47 -3.15 10.10
N LEU A 76 13.46 -1.99 10.76
CA LEU A 76 12.51 -1.69 11.82
C LEU A 76 11.15 -1.37 11.22
N THR A 77 10.10 -2.00 11.76
CA THR A 77 8.73 -1.80 11.31
C THR A 77 7.75 -1.79 12.49
N ILE A 78 6.62 -1.13 12.29
CA ILE A 78 5.42 -1.32 13.09
C ILE A 78 4.54 -2.30 12.33
N SER A 79 4.29 -3.47 12.94
CA SER A 79 3.56 -4.55 12.30
C SER A 79 2.17 -4.70 12.89
N CYS A 80 1.17 -4.82 12.01
CA CYS A 80 -0.20 -5.14 12.35
C CYS A 80 -0.55 -6.52 11.78
N GLY A 81 -1.03 -7.44 12.63
CA GLY A 81 -1.51 -8.74 12.22
C GLY A 81 -2.98 -8.91 12.59
N LYS A 82 -3.80 -9.40 11.65
CA LYS A 82 -5.24 -9.61 11.88
C LYS A 82 -5.66 -11.04 11.52
N VAL A 83 -6.33 -11.68 12.49
CA VAL A 83 -7.13 -12.90 12.29
C VAL A 83 -8.57 -12.59 12.75
N THR A 84 -8.99 -13.07 13.90
CA THR A 84 -10.18 -12.65 14.63
C THR A 84 -9.88 -11.57 15.67
N ALA A 85 -8.59 -11.38 15.97
CA ALA A 85 -8.04 -10.35 16.82
C ALA A 85 -6.86 -9.68 16.09
N HIS A 86 -6.50 -8.48 16.51
CA HIS A 86 -5.35 -7.76 15.96
C HIS A 86 -4.27 -7.55 17.02
N ARG A 87 -3.04 -7.44 16.58
CA ARG A 87 -1.88 -7.12 17.41
C ARG A 87 -1.00 -6.10 16.69
N PHE A 88 -0.56 -5.09 17.43
CA PHE A 88 0.48 -4.14 16.99
C PHE A 88 1.78 -4.44 17.73
N SER A 89 2.89 -4.37 17.03
CA SER A 89 4.22 -4.59 17.62
C SER A 89 5.26 -3.81 16.85
N GLU A 90 6.22 -3.25 17.57
CA GLU A 90 7.52 -2.89 16.98
C GLU A 90 8.24 -4.18 16.63
N THR A 91 8.74 -4.29 15.42
CA THR A 91 9.34 -5.52 14.89
C THR A 91 10.56 -5.21 14.04
N VAL A 92 11.41 -6.22 13.91
CA VAL A 92 12.45 -6.25 12.88
C VAL A 92 12.03 -7.28 11.85
N ILE A 93 11.91 -6.87 10.60
CA ILE A 93 11.62 -7.78 9.49
C ILE A 93 12.79 -7.82 8.51
N LYS A 94 12.83 -8.90 7.73
CA LYS A 94 13.71 -9.06 6.59
C LYS A 94 12.87 -9.42 5.38
N THR A 95 12.79 -8.50 4.42
CA THR A 95 12.04 -8.72 3.18
C THR A 95 12.69 -9.85 2.39
N ALA A 96 11.91 -10.90 2.13
CA ALA A 96 12.38 -12.06 1.37
C ALA A 96 12.51 -11.75 -0.13
N HIS A 97 11.50 -11.12 -0.69
CA HIS A 97 11.46 -10.76 -2.11
C HIS A 97 10.86 -9.37 -2.32
N ARG A 98 11.55 -8.58 -3.15
CA ARG A 98 11.00 -7.35 -3.71
C ARG A 98 10.34 -7.70 -5.04
N MET A 99 9.01 -7.80 -5.03
CA MET A 99 8.23 -8.14 -6.21
C MET A 99 7.61 -6.89 -6.86
N THR A 100 7.44 -6.93 -8.18
CA THR A 100 6.68 -5.91 -8.91
C THR A 100 5.24 -6.37 -9.13
N TYR A 101 4.32 -5.43 -9.28
CA TYR A 101 2.93 -5.77 -9.64
C TYR A 101 2.86 -6.57 -10.94
N GLY A 102 3.71 -6.23 -11.93
CA GLY A 102 3.81 -6.97 -13.19
C GLY A 102 4.22 -8.42 -13.01
N ASP A 103 5.24 -8.69 -12.19
CA ASP A 103 5.71 -10.06 -11.92
C ASP A 103 4.62 -10.88 -11.21
N VAL A 104 3.95 -10.30 -10.22
CA VAL A 104 2.88 -10.99 -9.47
C VAL A 104 1.67 -11.26 -10.36
N ASN A 105 1.24 -10.30 -11.19
CA ASN A 105 0.17 -10.53 -12.16
C ASN A 105 0.56 -11.63 -13.16
N ALA A 106 1.78 -11.62 -13.69
CA ALA A 106 2.26 -12.65 -14.60
C ALA A 106 2.34 -14.05 -13.94
N ILE A 107 2.63 -14.12 -12.63
CA ILE A 107 2.54 -15.38 -11.85
C ILE A 107 1.10 -15.87 -11.83
N PHE A 108 0.14 -15.01 -11.53
CA PHE A 108 -1.29 -15.36 -11.53
C PHE A 108 -1.82 -15.76 -12.91
N ASP A 109 -1.22 -15.24 -13.99
CA ASP A 109 -1.49 -15.60 -15.37
C ASP A 109 -0.75 -16.89 -15.81
N GLY A 110 0.01 -17.54 -14.92
CA GLY A 110 0.65 -18.81 -15.15
C GLY A 110 2.02 -18.76 -15.82
N ASN A 111 2.76 -17.64 -15.71
CA ASN A 111 4.12 -17.55 -16.21
C ASN A 111 5.05 -18.51 -15.46
N THR A 112 5.42 -19.62 -16.12
CA THR A 112 6.19 -20.72 -15.53
C THR A 112 7.60 -20.29 -15.06
N ALA A 113 8.25 -19.38 -15.76
CA ALA A 113 9.58 -18.91 -15.41
C ALA A 113 9.55 -18.10 -14.11
N LEU A 114 8.56 -17.21 -13.95
CA LEU A 114 8.37 -16.44 -12.72
C LEU A 114 7.89 -17.32 -11.56
N CYS A 115 7.00 -18.28 -11.82
CA CYS A 115 6.59 -19.28 -10.82
C CYS A 115 7.76 -20.11 -10.31
N GLN A 116 8.73 -20.45 -11.16
CA GLN A 116 9.95 -21.15 -10.74
C GLN A 116 10.90 -20.24 -9.98
N LYS A 117 11.08 -19.00 -10.43
CA LYS A 117 11.95 -18.01 -9.77
C LYS A 117 11.50 -17.71 -8.34
N TYR A 118 10.19 -17.62 -8.12
CA TYR A 118 9.57 -17.24 -6.84
C TYR A 118 8.81 -18.42 -6.20
N ALA A 119 9.26 -19.66 -6.44
CA ALA A 119 8.56 -20.87 -6.01
C ALA A 119 8.28 -20.96 -4.51
N ASP A 120 9.12 -20.33 -3.69
CA ASP A 120 9.01 -20.28 -2.24
C ASP A 120 7.84 -19.39 -1.74
N VAL A 121 7.44 -18.37 -2.53
CA VAL A 121 6.35 -17.45 -2.14
C VAL A 121 5.08 -17.60 -2.99
N VAL A 122 5.10 -18.31 -4.12
CA VAL A 122 3.92 -18.53 -4.97
C VAL A 122 2.74 -19.10 -4.18
N PRO A 123 2.89 -20.12 -3.30
CA PRO A 123 1.77 -20.61 -2.49
C PRO A 123 1.16 -19.54 -1.58
N MET A 124 1.99 -18.66 -1.01
CA MET A 124 1.51 -17.55 -0.18
C MET A 124 0.76 -16.51 -1.02
N LEU A 125 1.23 -16.20 -2.24
CA LEU A 125 0.57 -15.26 -3.14
C LEU A 125 -0.83 -15.75 -3.54
N GLU A 126 -1.01 -17.05 -3.79
CA GLU A 126 -2.33 -17.62 -4.08
C GLU A 126 -3.28 -17.52 -2.88
N GLU A 127 -2.80 -17.75 -1.67
CA GLU A 127 -3.59 -17.54 -0.47
C GLU A 127 -3.91 -16.04 -0.25
N MET A 128 -2.98 -15.14 -0.54
CA MET A 128 -3.18 -13.70 -0.50
C MET A 128 -4.28 -13.25 -1.48
N ARG A 129 -4.34 -13.85 -2.67
CA ARG A 129 -5.41 -13.59 -3.65
C ARG A 129 -6.78 -13.97 -3.09
N ILE A 130 -6.89 -15.13 -2.45
CA ILE A 130 -8.14 -15.57 -1.79
C ILE A 130 -8.55 -14.58 -0.69
N VAL A 131 -7.62 -14.17 0.16
CA VAL A 131 -7.90 -13.19 1.24
C VAL A 131 -8.35 -11.86 0.66
N MET A 132 -7.69 -11.36 -0.39
CA MET A 132 -8.09 -10.14 -1.09
C MET A 132 -9.52 -10.22 -1.62
N GLU A 133 -9.91 -11.33 -2.28
CA GLU A 133 -11.26 -11.53 -2.80
C GLU A 133 -12.32 -11.50 -1.69
N LEU A 134 -12.02 -12.11 -0.52
CA LEU A 134 -12.90 -12.09 0.64
C LEU A 134 -13.05 -10.68 1.22
N LEU A 135 -11.96 -9.93 1.35
CA LEU A 135 -11.97 -8.54 1.84
C LEU A 135 -12.75 -7.63 0.89
N ASN A 136 -12.49 -7.73 -0.40
CA ASN A 136 -13.20 -6.98 -1.42
C ASN A 136 -14.71 -7.28 -1.39
N ALA A 137 -15.10 -8.56 -1.33
CA ALA A 137 -16.51 -8.94 -1.23
C ALA A 137 -17.20 -8.33 0.01
N GLN A 138 -16.51 -8.29 1.15
CA GLN A 138 -17.03 -7.62 2.35
C GLN A 138 -17.15 -6.11 2.16
N ARG A 139 -16.18 -5.47 1.52
CA ARG A 139 -16.19 -4.04 1.22
C ARG A 139 -17.34 -3.66 0.29
N VAL A 140 -17.53 -4.42 -0.79
CA VAL A 140 -18.66 -4.23 -1.71
C VAL A 140 -20.00 -4.41 -0.99
N LYS A 141 -20.13 -5.41 -0.13
CA LYS A 141 -21.34 -5.62 0.69
C LYS A 141 -21.64 -4.45 1.63
N ARG A 142 -20.61 -3.73 2.10
CA ARG A 142 -20.76 -2.50 2.91
C ARG A 142 -21.18 -1.28 2.08
N GLY A 143 -21.25 -1.39 0.75
CA GLY A 143 -21.67 -0.32 -0.15
C GLY A 143 -20.51 0.47 -0.77
N SER A 144 -19.30 -0.08 -0.77
CA SER A 144 -18.17 0.53 -1.48
C SER A 144 -18.42 0.53 -2.98
N ILE A 145 -18.19 1.66 -3.62
CA ILE A 145 -18.20 1.81 -5.08
C ILE A 145 -16.75 1.73 -5.55
N ASP A 146 -16.46 0.83 -6.48
CA ASP A 146 -15.17 0.75 -7.15
C ASP A 146 -15.26 1.54 -8.45
N PHE A 147 -14.60 2.72 -8.48
CA PHE A 147 -14.46 3.49 -9.69
C PHE A 147 -13.19 3.01 -10.41
N ASP A 148 -13.36 2.26 -11.49
CA ASP A 148 -12.27 1.88 -12.38
C ASP A 148 -11.92 3.08 -13.28
N LEU A 149 -11.21 4.04 -12.70
CA LEU A 149 -10.77 5.25 -13.41
C LEU A 149 -9.42 4.99 -14.05
N ASP A 150 -9.31 5.34 -15.31
CA ASP A 150 -8.06 5.26 -16.04
C ASP A 150 -7.01 6.22 -15.47
N GLU A 151 -5.86 5.70 -15.09
CA GLU A 151 -4.69 6.49 -14.72
C GLU A 151 -3.71 6.58 -15.88
N ALA A 152 -3.20 7.78 -16.16
CA ALA A 152 -2.23 7.99 -17.23
C ALA A 152 -0.83 7.53 -16.80
N ALA A 153 -0.25 6.61 -17.58
CA ALA A 153 1.17 6.25 -17.51
C ALA A 153 1.96 6.99 -18.60
N ILE A 154 2.91 7.82 -18.20
CA ILE A 154 3.71 8.63 -19.11
C ILE A 154 5.06 7.97 -19.33
N THR A 155 5.37 7.59 -20.57
CA THR A 155 6.67 7.07 -20.96
C THR A 155 7.58 8.21 -21.38
N LEU A 156 8.78 8.26 -20.79
CA LEU A 156 9.78 9.27 -21.10
C LEU A 156 10.94 8.64 -21.90
N ASN A 157 11.53 9.42 -22.82
CA ASN A 157 12.79 9.06 -23.44
C ASN A 157 13.99 9.35 -22.51
N PRO A 158 15.22 8.92 -22.86
CA PRO A 158 16.41 9.19 -22.05
C PRO A 158 16.72 10.69 -21.80
N ALA A 159 16.13 11.58 -22.61
CA ALA A 159 16.25 13.03 -22.45
C ALA A 159 15.14 13.63 -21.55
N GLY A 160 14.29 12.79 -20.92
CA GLY A 160 13.20 13.20 -20.03
C GLY A 160 11.99 13.80 -20.77
N LYS A 161 11.86 13.62 -22.10
CA LYS A 161 10.70 14.09 -22.87
C LYS A 161 9.66 12.98 -22.98
N PRO A 162 8.36 13.29 -22.77
CA PRO A 162 7.27 12.35 -23.01
C PRO A 162 7.28 11.81 -24.45
N THR A 163 7.18 10.51 -24.62
CA THR A 163 7.13 9.82 -25.91
C THR A 163 5.82 9.09 -26.11
N ASP A 164 5.15 8.71 -25.02
CA ASP A 164 3.88 8.01 -25.07
C ASP A 164 3.06 8.28 -23.80
N ILE A 165 1.74 8.21 -23.93
CA ILE A 165 0.78 8.25 -22.83
C ILE A 165 -0.13 7.04 -22.98
N SER A 166 -0.05 6.11 -22.05
CA SER A 166 -0.88 4.91 -22.00
C SER A 166 -1.72 4.87 -20.72
N ILE A 167 -2.65 3.94 -20.65
CA ILE A 167 -3.42 3.68 -19.42
C ILE A 167 -2.61 2.73 -18.54
N ALA A 168 -2.42 3.12 -17.29
CA ALA A 168 -1.79 2.25 -16.29
C ALA A 168 -2.67 1.02 -16.02
N SER A 169 -2.07 -0.18 -16.11
CA SER A 169 -2.79 -1.41 -15.82
C SER A 169 -2.99 -1.59 -14.31
N ARG A 170 -4.25 -1.65 -13.86
CA ARG A 170 -4.62 -2.01 -12.49
C ARG A 170 -4.96 -3.50 -12.46
N GLY A 171 -3.98 -4.32 -12.08
CA GLY A 171 -4.12 -5.78 -12.02
C GLY A 171 -4.62 -6.31 -10.67
N VAL A 172 -4.67 -7.64 -10.55
CA VAL A 172 -5.05 -8.35 -9.31
C VAL A 172 -4.10 -8.01 -8.17
N SER A 173 -2.80 -7.93 -8.44
CA SER A 173 -1.78 -7.59 -7.43
C SER A 173 -1.94 -6.18 -6.84
N ASN A 174 -2.35 -5.20 -7.65
CA ASN A 174 -2.62 -3.85 -7.17
C ASN A 174 -3.80 -3.86 -6.18
N ARG A 175 -4.90 -4.51 -6.56
CA ARG A 175 -6.08 -4.66 -5.67
C ARG A 175 -5.75 -5.42 -4.41
N MET A 176 -4.87 -6.41 -4.47
CA MET A 176 -4.45 -7.19 -3.32
C MET A 176 -3.76 -6.31 -2.27
N ILE A 177 -2.78 -5.51 -2.67
CA ILE A 177 -2.11 -4.57 -1.75
C ILE A 177 -3.09 -3.50 -1.26
N GLU A 178 -3.95 -2.96 -2.12
CA GLU A 178 -4.98 -1.99 -1.74
C GLU A 178 -5.88 -2.53 -0.62
N GLU A 179 -6.45 -3.73 -0.76
CA GLU A 179 -7.31 -4.33 0.28
C GLU A 179 -6.54 -4.58 1.59
N PHE A 180 -5.26 -4.98 1.52
CA PHE A 180 -4.45 -5.18 2.71
C PHE A 180 -4.12 -3.87 3.43
N MET A 181 -3.85 -2.80 2.69
CA MET A 181 -3.67 -1.48 3.28
C MET A 181 -4.96 -0.93 3.88
N LEU A 182 -6.10 -1.11 3.20
CA LEU A 182 -7.40 -0.69 3.71
C LEU A 182 -7.74 -1.38 5.03
N ILE A 183 -7.60 -2.71 5.11
CA ILE A 183 -7.92 -3.44 6.36
C ILE A 183 -6.93 -3.10 7.48
N ALA A 184 -5.67 -2.83 7.17
CA ALA A 184 -4.70 -2.37 8.16
C ALA A 184 -5.08 -0.99 8.69
N ASN A 185 -5.40 -0.03 7.82
CA ASN A 185 -5.80 1.31 8.18
C ASN A 185 -7.09 1.32 9.02
N GLU A 186 -8.11 0.54 8.62
CA GLU A 186 -9.34 0.38 9.40
C GLU A 186 -9.05 -0.20 10.80
N THR A 187 -8.16 -1.19 10.87
CA THR A 187 -7.80 -1.85 12.13
C THR A 187 -7.06 -0.90 13.08
N VAL A 188 -6.10 -0.13 12.57
CA VAL A 188 -5.36 0.87 13.36
C VAL A 188 -6.30 1.97 13.85
N ALA A 189 -7.10 2.53 12.95
CA ALA A 189 -8.03 3.60 13.29
C ALA A 189 -9.03 3.17 14.36
N GLN A 190 -9.63 1.99 14.22
CA GLN A 190 -10.56 1.45 15.21
C GLN A 190 -9.88 1.22 16.56
N HIS A 191 -8.72 0.58 16.59
CA HIS A 191 -7.98 0.28 17.82
C HIS A 191 -7.63 1.54 18.60
N VAL A 192 -7.07 2.55 17.93
CA VAL A 192 -6.68 3.80 18.56
C VAL A 192 -7.91 4.58 19.06
N PHE A 193 -9.01 4.53 18.31
CA PHE A 193 -10.29 5.12 18.73
C PHE A 193 -10.83 4.46 20.00
N GLU A 194 -10.82 3.13 20.07
CA GLU A 194 -11.29 2.36 21.25
C GLU A 194 -10.42 2.63 22.50
N LEU A 195 -9.13 2.91 22.31
CA LEU A 195 -8.23 3.33 23.41
C LEU A 195 -8.41 4.79 23.84
N GLY A 196 -9.18 5.58 23.09
CA GLY A 196 -9.34 7.03 23.35
C GLY A 196 -8.05 7.84 23.13
N MET A 197 -7.11 7.31 22.33
CA MET A 197 -5.85 7.98 22.03
C MET A 197 -6.00 8.95 20.85
N PRO A 198 -5.25 10.06 20.83
CA PRO A 198 -5.26 10.98 19.71
C PRO A 198 -4.64 10.32 18.46
N LEU A 199 -5.32 10.47 17.32
CA LEU A 199 -4.85 10.04 16.01
C LEU A 199 -5.33 11.04 14.96
N VAL A 200 -4.56 11.21 13.89
CA VAL A 200 -5.00 11.97 12.72
C VAL A 200 -5.85 11.05 11.84
N TYR A 201 -7.17 11.25 11.88
CA TYR A 201 -8.11 10.47 11.07
C TYR A 201 -8.34 11.13 9.73
N ARG A 202 -8.47 10.31 8.68
CA ARG A 202 -8.98 10.75 7.40
C ARG A 202 -10.50 10.62 7.43
N VAL A 203 -11.20 11.74 7.50
CA VAL A 203 -12.66 11.79 7.62
C VAL A 203 -13.28 12.19 6.29
N HIS A 204 -14.33 11.48 5.88
CA HIS A 204 -15.19 11.85 4.77
C HIS A 204 -16.57 12.21 5.31
N GLU A 205 -16.98 13.44 5.12
CA GLU A 205 -18.31 13.91 5.51
C GLU A 205 -19.40 13.32 4.59
N THR A 206 -20.65 13.40 5.06
CA THR A 206 -21.79 13.01 4.24
C THR A 206 -21.82 13.87 2.97
N PRO A 207 -22.02 13.28 1.77
CA PRO A 207 -22.06 14.02 0.53
C PRO A 207 -23.12 15.12 0.55
N ASP A 208 -22.79 16.27 -0.06
CA ASP A 208 -23.73 17.38 -0.23
C ASP A 208 -24.95 16.95 -1.06
N LYS A 209 -26.15 17.24 -0.56
CA LYS A 209 -27.41 16.83 -1.22
C LYS A 209 -27.57 17.45 -2.62
N THR A 210 -27.07 18.67 -2.82
CA THR A 210 -27.12 19.35 -4.12
C THR A 210 -26.23 18.63 -5.12
N LYS A 211 -24.99 18.30 -4.73
CA LYS A 211 -24.05 17.54 -5.57
C LYS A 211 -24.58 16.15 -5.92
N LEU A 212 -25.29 15.49 -4.98
CA LEU A 212 -25.95 14.21 -5.25
C LEU A 212 -27.10 14.37 -6.27
N ALA A 213 -27.88 15.44 -6.18
CA ALA A 213 -28.93 15.73 -7.16
C ALA A 213 -28.34 16.01 -8.54
N ASP A 214 -27.26 16.79 -8.63
CA ASP A 214 -26.54 17.06 -9.87
C ASP A 214 -25.96 15.78 -10.49
N LEU A 215 -25.33 14.92 -9.67
CA LEU A 215 -24.86 13.61 -10.12
C LEU A 215 -26.00 12.75 -10.66
N ASN A 216 -27.13 12.69 -9.93
CA ASN A 216 -28.29 11.91 -10.37
C ASN A 216 -28.86 12.43 -11.69
N THR A 217 -28.88 13.75 -11.89
CA THR A 217 -29.28 14.37 -13.17
C THR A 217 -28.33 13.96 -14.30
N PHE A 218 -27.02 14.01 -14.06
CA PHE A 218 -26.01 13.60 -15.04
C PHE A 218 -26.10 12.10 -15.41
N LEU A 219 -26.37 11.22 -14.45
CA LEU A 219 -26.51 9.79 -14.70
C LEU A 219 -27.79 9.41 -15.47
N ASN A 220 -28.79 10.27 -15.49
CA ASN A 220 -30.06 10.06 -16.19
C ASN A 220 -30.15 10.78 -17.57
N THR A 221 -29.07 11.43 -18.00
CA THR A 221 -28.91 12.00 -19.36
C THR A 221 -28.17 11.03 -20.26
#